data_bb1ad94822b1974f0861d8c813153f92
#
_entry.id   bb1ad94822b1974f0861d8c813153f92
#
_cell.length_a   1.000
_cell.length_b   1.000
_cell.length_c   1.000
_cell.angle_alpha   90.00
_cell.angle_beta   90.00
_cell.angle_gamma   90.00
#
_symmetry.space_group_name_H-M   'P 1'
#
loop_
_entity.id
_entity.type
_entity.pdbx_description
1 polymer ?
#
loop_
_entity_poly.entity_id
_entity_poly.type
_entity_poly.pdbx_seq_one_letter_code
_entity_poly.pdbx_strand_id
1 'polypeptide(L)'
;INVKPYLYDAWFFRGVAKFYLDDFVGAEKDVTEAINLNPYISDIYELRGLCRINQKNFKGAIADYDKSLEFNPWNYNVWYNRTLCRIEDKEYERAQADLDTMVNRWKTNAKAYSLKAEVFLMQKDTTKADEWLGKSLDIDPYNADAWSAKAMIGLSRSEWSEAAACLDKAIHLKPQNVPNYVNRGLARYNLNNLRGAMADYDKAIDLDPNNFMARYNRGLLGMQLGDDNRAITDFDYVIRMEPDNVMAIFNRALLHDRTGDLKSAIKDYTTVINQFPNFWTGLARRAACYRRLGMTAKAELDEFKILKAQMDKHQGKQPRWSASKTKQMRKRSDIDPEKYNQIVVADENKVEHEYESDYRGRVQNRSVEQSFRPMYFLAMSPYDNGVKSYQAFSAAVDRFNSNARDVRHIYVNCISRQLDQKTS
;
A
#
# COMPACT_ATOMS: atom_id res chain seq x y z
N ILE A 1 -11.42 -13.00 -35.36
CA ILE A 1 -10.63 -11.90 -35.94
C ILE A 1 -10.16 -12.31 -37.32
N ASN A 2 -9.50 -13.47 -37.47
CA ASN A 2 -8.98 -13.94 -38.77
C ASN A 2 -10.06 -14.09 -39.86
N VAL A 3 -11.30 -14.40 -39.46
CA VAL A 3 -12.45 -14.58 -40.39
C VAL A 3 -13.09 -13.24 -40.74
N LYS A 4 -13.26 -12.36 -39.73
CA LYS A 4 -13.94 -11.07 -39.87
C LYS A 4 -13.14 -10.00 -39.08
N PRO A 5 -12.07 -9.47 -39.63
CA PRO A 5 -11.19 -8.53 -38.92
C PRO A 5 -11.85 -7.17 -38.65
N TYR A 6 -12.96 -6.85 -39.29
CA TYR A 6 -13.74 -5.62 -39.13
C TYR A 6 -14.76 -5.68 -37.98
N LEU A 7 -14.90 -6.80 -37.28
CA LEU A 7 -15.79 -6.91 -36.11
C LEU A 7 -15.05 -6.38 -34.87
N TYR A 8 -15.41 -5.18 -34.40
CA TYR A 8 -14.82 -4.58 -33.20
C TYR A 8 -15.04 -5.45 -31.96
N ASP A 9 -16.22 -6.12 -31.84
CA ASP A 9 -16.52 -7.02 -30.72
C ASP A 9 -15.50 -8.15 -30.58
N ALA A 10 -15.04 -8.73 -31.71
CA ALA A 10 -14.07 -9.81 -31.67
C ALA A 10 -12.70 -9.35 -31.11
N TRP A 11 -12.29 -8.13 -31.45
CA TRP A 11 -11.10 -7.51 -30.89
C TRP A 11 -11.31 -7.16 -29.41
N PHE A 12 -12.43 -6.58 -29.07
CA PHE A 12 -12.80 -6.25 -27.70
C PHE A 12 -12.80 -7.47 -26.79
N PHE A 13 -13.52 -8.54 -27.13
CA PHE A 13 -13.57 -9.76 -26.30
C PHE A 13 -12.21 -10.47 -26.21
N ARG A 14 -11.37 -10.41 -27.25
CA ARG A 14 -10.00 -10.91 -27.12
C ARG A 14 -9.17 -10.04 -26.20
N GLY A 15 -9.34 -8.73 -26.23
CA GLY A 15 -8.76 -7.81 -25.29
C GLY A 15 -9.18 -8.11 -23.85
N VAL A 16 -10.46 -8.34 -23.59
CA VAL A 16 -11.00 -8.77 -22.30
C VAL A 16 -10.32 -10.07 -21.83
N ALA A 17 -10.24 -11.09 -22.71
CA ALA A 17 -9.58 -12.34 -22.37
C ALA A 17 -8.10 -12.17 -22.01
N LYS A 18 -7.37 -11.33 -22.74
CA LYS A 18 -5.96 -11.01 -22.44
C LYS A 18 -5.83 -10.24 -21.13
N PHE A 19 -6.74 -9.29 -20.85
CA PHE A 19 -6.78 -8.57 -19.59
C PHE A 19 -6.88 -9.51 -18.38
N TYR A 20 -7.75 -10.51 -18.45
CA TYR A 20 -7.86 -11.55 -17.40
C TYR A 20 -6.61 -12.44 -17.26
N LEU A 21 -5.82 -12.54 -18.32
CA LEU A 21 -4.53 -13.25 -18.29
C LEU A 21 -3.37 -12.35 -17.89
N ASP A 22 -3.64 -11.13 -17.44
CA ASP A 22 -2.67 -10.08 -17.09
C ASP A 22 -1.76 -9.66 -18.28
N ASP A 23 -2.16 -9.98 -19.53
CA ASP A 23 -1.50 -9.45 -20.73
C ASP A 23 -2.08 -8.07 -21.07
N PHE A 24 -1.75 -7.09 -20.24
CA PHE A 24 -2.29 -5.73 -20.36
C PHE A 24 -1.83 -5.02 -21.65
N VAL A 25 -0.61 -5.31 -22.09
CA VAL A 25 -0.06 -4.74 -23.35
C VAL A 25 -0.77 -5.33 -24.57
N GLY A 26 -0.95 -6.65 -24.59
CA GLY A 26 -1.68 -7.31 -25.66
C GLY A 26 -3.17 -6.96 -25.66
N ALA A 27 -3.77 -6.77 -24.48
CA ALA A 27 -5.15 -6.30 -24.33
C ALA A 27 -5.30 -4.88 -24.88
N GLU A 28 -4.41 -3.93 -24.52
CA GLU A 28 -4.44 -2.55 -25.00
C GLU A 28 -4.37 -2.48 -26.52
N LYS A 29 -3.53 -3.30 -27.16
CA LYS A 29 -3.44 -3.38 -28.64
C LYS A 29 -4.77 -3.82 -29.25
N ASP A 30 -5.36 -4.89 -28.74
CA ASP A 30 -6.63 -5.40 -29.25
C ASP A 30 -7.76 -4.41 -29.06
N VAL A 31 -7.84 -3.80 -27.89
CA VAL A 31 -8.85 -2.77 -27.56
C VAL A 31 -8.66 -1.52 -28.42
N THR A 32 -7.42 -1.16 -28.76
CA THR A 32 -7.15 -0.04 -29.68
C THR A 32 -7.65 -0.34 -31.08
N GLU A 33 -7.50 -1.57 -31.57
CA GLU A 33 -8.11 -1.96 -32.85
C GLU A 33 -9.63 -1.93 -32.79
N ALA A 34 -10.23 -2.35 -31.68
CA ALA A 34 -11.66 -2.22 -31.48
C ALA A 34 -12.15 -0.75 -31.54
N ILE A 35 -11.41 0.18 -30.93
CA ILE A 35 -11.69 1.62 -31.02
C ILE A 35 -11.57 2.14 -32.46
N ASN A 36 -10.53 1.72 -33.20
CA ASN A 36 -10.35 2.13 -34.58
C ASN A 36 -11.54 1.70 -35.46
N LEU A 37 -12.12 0.55 -35.17
CA LEU A 37 -13.29 0.01 -35.89
C LEU A 37 -14.61 0.63 -35.44
N ASN A 38 -14.76 0.90 -34.14
CA ASN A 38 -15.95 1.53 -33.59
C ASN A 38 -15.58 2.46 -32.41
N PRO A 39 -15.40 3.76 -32.65
CA PRO A 39 -14.96 4.72 -31.62
C PRO A 39 -16.07 5.24 -30.69
N TYR A 40 -17.31 4.74 -30.80
CA TYR A 40 -18.46 5.27 -30.07
C TYR A 40 -18.92 4.42 -28.88
N ILE A 41 -18.14 3.43 -28.47
CA ILE A 41 -18.50 2.49 -27.41
C ILE A 41 -17.72 2.82 -26.14
N SER A 42 -18.45 3.23 -25.10
CA SER A 42 -17.92 3.58 -23.77
C SER A 42 -17.00 2.50 -23.18
N ASP A 43 -17.45 1.23 -23.20
CA ASP A 43 -16.81 0.10 -22.53
C ASP A 43 -15.43 -0.22 -23.11
N ILE A 44 -15.22 0.08 -24.41
CA ILE A 44 -13.93 -0.16 -25.06
C ILE A 44 -12.87 0.79 -24.50
N TYR A 45 -13.21 2.05 -24.27
CA TYR A 45 -12.33 3.02 -23.63
C TYR A 45 -12.10 2.70 -22.16
N GLU A 46 -13.14 2.25 -21.43
CA GLU A 46 -13.02 1.80 -20.05
C GLU A 46 -11.98 0.67 -19.92
N LEU A 47 -12.07 -0.37 -20.74
CA LEU A 47 -11.12 -1.48 -20.73
C LEU A 47 -9.70 -1.02 -21.09
N ARG A 48 -9.53 -0.12 -22.07
CA ARG A 48 -8.21 0.41 -22.40
C ARG A 48 -7.63 1.23 -21.27
N GLY A 49 -8.46 2.03 -20.59
CA GLY A 49 -8.07 2.75 -19.37
C GLY A 49 -7.56 1.80 -18.28
N LEU A 50 -8.27 0.70 -18.01
CA LEU A 50 -7.85 -0.33 -17.06
C LEU A 50 -6.51 -0.99 -17.47
N CYS A 51 -6.31 -1.29 -18.76
CA CYS A 51 -5.03 -1.79 -19.25
C CYS A 51 -3.89 -0.81 -18.97
N ARG A 52 -4.12 0.49 -19.21
CA ARG A 52 -3.15 1.58 -19.01
C ARG A 52 -2.81 1.79 -17.54
N ILE A 53 -3.77 1.67 -16.63
CA ILE A 53 -3.55 1.72 -15.19
C ILE A 53 -2.55 0.64 -14.77
N ASN A 54 -2.77 -0.60 -15.18
CA ASN A 54 -1.89 -1.71 -14.85
C ASN A 54 -0.46 -1.54 -15.43
N GLN A 55 -0.31 -0.69 -16.45
CA GLN A 55 0.97 -0.25 -17.00
C GLN A 55 1.49 1.05 -16.38
N LYS A 56 0.81 1.59 -15.35
CA LYS A 56 1.10 2.88 -14.68
C LYS A 56 1.04 4.11 -15.63
N ASN A 57 0.33 3.98 -16.74
CA ASN A 57 0.08 5.08 -17.66
C ASN A 57 -1.21 5.82 -17.28
N PHE A 58 -1.16 6.56 -16.16
CA PHE A 58 -2.34 7.23 -15.60
C PHE A 58 -2.90 8.31 -16.54
N LYS A 59 -2.04 9.09 -17.21
CA LYS A 59 -2.47 10.12 -18.17
C LYS A 59 -3.22 9.54 -19.36
N GLY A 60 -2.72 8.43 -19.90
CA GLY A 60 -3.40 7.72 -20.96
C GLY A 60 -4.75 7.14 -20.50
N ALA A 61 -4.82 6.63 -19.26
CA ALA A 61 -6.06 6.14 -18.67
C ALA A 61 -7.09 7.27 -18.47
N ILE A 62 -6.67 8.44 -17.96
CA ILE A 62 -7.55 9.61 -17.79
C ILE A 62 -8.17 10.01 -19.14
N ALA A 63 -7.37 10.06 -20.20
CA ALA A 63 -7.87 10.42 -21.55
C ALA A 63 -8.90 9.40 -22.07
N ASP A 64 -8.71 8.11 -21.80
CA ASP A 64 -9.68 7.07 -22.15
C ASP A 64 -10.96 7.19 -21.32
N TYR A 65 -10.84 7.44 -20.03
CA TYR A 65 -12.01 7.65 -19.17
C TYR A 65 -12.78 8.91 -19.53
N ASP A 66 -12.11 9.98 -19.94
CA ASP A 66 -12.77 11.17 -20.47
C ASP A 66 -13.63 10.81 -21.69
N LYS A 67 -13.10 9.99 -22.61
CA LYS A 67 -13.85 9.49 -23.77
C LYS A 67 -14.99 8.55 -23.38
N SER A 68 -14.74 7.62 -22.45
CA SER A 68 -15.77 6.73 -21.95
C SER A 68 -16.97 7.53 -21.38
N LEU A 69 -16.69 8.58 -20.59
CA LEU A 69 -17.71 9.42 -19.97
C LEU A 69 -18.44 10.36 -20.94
N GLU A 70 -17.85 10.69 -22.09
CA GLU A 70 -18.57 11.38 -23.19
C GLU A 70 -19.74 10.52 -23.71
N PHE A 71 -19.55 9.18 -23.78
CA PHE A 71 -20.57 8.26 -24.27
C PHE A 71 -21.49 7.73 -23.18
N ASN A 72 -20.95 7.49 -21.97
CA ASN A 72 -21.73 7.04 -20.81
C ASN A 72 -21.38 7.84 -19.55
N PRO A 73 -21.99 9.04 -19.36
CA PRO A 73 -21.71 9.91 -18.22
C PRO A 73 -22.22 9.37 -16.88
N TRP A 74 -22.97 8.27 -16.87
CA TRP A 74 -23.53 7.65 -15.67
C TRP A 74 -22.74 6.44 -15.15
N ASN A 75 -21.63 6.10 -15.78
CA ASN A 75 -20.80 4.99 -15.32
C ASN A 75 -19.99 5.41 -14.07
N TYR A 76 -20.45 4.95 -12.89
CA TYR A 76 -19.79 5.24 -11.60
C TYR A 76 -18.34 4.74 -11.58
N ASN A 77 -18.09 3.52 -12.10
CA ASN A 77 -16.76 2.90 -12.06
C ASN A 77 -15.73 3.74 -12.82
N VAL A 78 -16.14 4.28 -13.97
CA VAL A 78 -15.27 5.15 -14.80
C VAL A 78 -14.96 6.46 -14.07
N TRP A 79 -15.95 7.10 -13.43
CA TRP A 79 -15.71 8.27 -12.60
C TRP A 79 -14.74 7.99 -11.47
N TYR A 80 -14.95 6.88 -10.77
CA TYR A 80 -14.12 6.46 -9.64
C TYR A 80 -12.68 6.19 -10.07
N ASN A 81 -12.47 5.39 -11.13
CA ASN A 81 -11.16 5.06 -11.66
C ASN A 81 -10.43 6.28 -12.21
N ARG A 82 -11.13 7.20 -12.89
CA ARG A 82 -10.54 8.46 -13.35
C ARG A 82 -10.06 9.30 -12.17
N THR A 83 -10.86 9.37 -11.11
CA THR A 83 -10.50 10.07 -9.88
C THR A 83 -9.23 9.49 -9.26
N LEU A 84 -9.15 8.17 -9.14
CA LEU A 84 -7.93 7.51 -8.64
C LEU A 84 -6.71 7.82 -9.52
N CYS A 85 -6.85 7.76 -10.84
CA CYS A 85 -5.77 8.12 -11.75
C CYS A 85 -5.31 9.59 -11.58
N ARG A 86 -6.24 10.51 -11.34
CA ARG A 86 -5.95 11.93 -11.07
C ARG A 86 -5.22 12.11 -9.73
N ILE A 87 -5.57 11.32 -8.72
CA ILE A 87 -4.87 11.31 -7.43
C ILE A 87 -3.42 10.82 -7.62
N GLU A 88 -3.21 9.72 -8.34
CA GLU A 88 -1.87 9.18 -8.64
C GLU A 88 -1.02 10.18 -9.47
N ASP A 89 -1.63 10.92 -10.41
CA ASP A 89 -0.95 11.97 -11.19
C ASP A 89 -0.87 13.31 -10.43
N LYS A 90 -1.33 13.37 -9.16
CA LYS A 90 -1.35 14.54 -8.27
C LYS A 90 -2.21 15.71 -8.78
N GLU A 91 -3.18 15.45 -9.62
CA GLU A 91 -4.16 16.40 -10.10
C GLU A 91 -5.33 16.58 -9.08
N TYR A 92 -5.01 16.92 -7.84
CA TYR A 92 -5.99 16.92 -6.72
C TYR A 92 -7.22 17.80 -6.95
N GLU A 93 -7.06 18.94 -7.58
CA GLU A 93 -8.19 19.85 -7.88
C GLU A 93 -9.20 19.23 -8.86
N ARG A 94 -8.69 18.54 -9.89
CA ARG A 94 -9.55 17.83 -10.85
C ARG A 94 -10.16 16.57 -10.23
N ALA A 95 -9.42 15.88 -9.36
CA ALA A 95 -9.96 14.75 -8.59
C ALA A 95 -11.11 15.21 -7.69
N GLN A 96 -10.98 16.38 -7.02
CA GLN A 96 -12.06 16.96 -6.21
C GLN A 96 -13.30 17.30 -7.05
N ALA A 97 -13.13 17.87 -8.24
CA ALA A 97 -14.25 18.17 -9.13
C ALA A 97 -15.01 16.91 -9.58
N ASP A 98 -14.28 15.80 -9.82
CA ASP A 98 -14.91 14.51 -10.08
C ASP A 98 -15.68 14.02 -8.86
N LEU A 99 -15.08 14.11 -7.68
CA LEU A 99 -15.71 13.69 -6.42
C LEU A 99 -16.94 14.54 -6.10
N ASP A 100 -16.92 15.86 -6.39
CA ASP A 100 -18.09 16.71 -6.26
C ASP A 100 -19.24 16.21 -7.14
N THR A 101 -18.94 15.82 -8.35
CA THR A 101 -19.94 15.23 -9.26
C THR A 101 -20.43 13.89 -8.72
N MET A 102 -19.52 13.04 -8.22
CA MET A 102 -19.87 11.71 -7.71
C MET A 102 -20.76 11.78 -6.46
N VAL A 103 -20.43 12.60 -5.47
CA VAL A 103 -21.22 12.73 -4.24
C VAL A 103 -22.59 13.35 -4.50
N ASN A 104 -22.72 14.20 -5.52
CA ASN A 104 -23.99 14.79 -5.91
C ASN A 104 -24.89 13.80 -6.66
N ARG A 105 -24.32 12.95 -7.52
CA ARG A 105 -25.07 11.98 -8.33
C ARG A 105 -25.40 10.70 -7.56
N TRP A 106 -24.41 10.15 -6.81
CA TRP A 106 -24.53 8.90 -6.07
C TRP A 106 -24.47 9.14 -4.56
N LYS A 107 -25.45 9.84 -4.03
CA LYS A 107 -25.53 10.33 -2.65
C LYS A 107 -25.44 9.25 -1.58
N THR A 108 -25.77 8.01 -1.91
CA THR A 108 -25.74 6.85 -0.99
C THR A 108 -24.48 6.00 -1.11
N ASN A 109 -23.52 6.44 -1.92
CA ASN A 109 -22.26 5.69 -2.09
C ASN A 109 -21.16 6.27 -1.20
N ALA A 110 -20.92 5.65 -0.05
CA ALA A 110 -19.95 6.09 0.93
C ALA A 110 -18.50 6.15 0.40
N LYS A 111 -18.15 5.33 -0.61
CA LYS A 111 -16.79 5.28 -1.17
C LYS A 111 -16.34 6.63 -1.73
N ALA A 112 -17.22 7.35 -2.43
CA ALA A 112 -16.88 8.66 -2.97
C ALA A 112 -16.61 9.70 -1.87
N TYR A 113 -17.34 9.62 -0.76
CA TYR A 113 -17.14 10.51 0.40
C TYR A 113 -15.82 10.20 1.11
N SER A 114 -15.50 8.92 1.32
CA SER A 114 -14.21 8.49 1.91
C SER A 114 -13.03 8.94 1.04
N LEU A 115 -13.12 8.71 -0.28
CA LEU A 115 -12.06 9.10 -1.21
C LEU A 115 -11.87 10.63 -1.24
N LYS A 116 -12.98 11.39 -1.11
CA LYS A 116 -12.90 12.85 -1.01
C LYS A 116 -12.18 13.30 0.27
N ALA A 117 -12.47 12.66 1.39
CA ALA A 117 -11.75 12.92 2.65
C ALA A 117 -10.25 12.62 2.52
N GLU A 118 -9.89 11.53 1.84
CA GLU A 118 -8.51 11.16 1.61
C GLU A 118 -7.76 12.21 0.77
N VAL A 119 -8.38 12.75 -0.28
CA VAL A 119 -7.79 13.85 -1.06
C VAL A 119 -7.52 15.07 -0.18
N PHE A 120 -8.43 15.41 0.76
CA PHE A 120 -8.19 16.49 1.73
C PHE A 120 -7.06 16.17 2.71
N LEU A 121 -6.91 14.89 3.15
CA LEU A 121 -5.76 14.48 3.97
C LEU A 121 -4.44 14.64 3.22
N MET A 122 -4.39 14.26 1.93
CA MET A 122 -3.20 14.47 1.10
C MET A 122 -2.84 15.96 0.95
N GLN A 123 -3.84 16.84 0.96
CA GLN A 123 -3.68 18.29 0.95
C GLN A 123 -3.44 18.88 2.36
N LYS A 124 -3.38 18.05 3.41
CA LYS A 124 -3.22 18.42 4.82
C LYS A 124 -4.38 19.27 5.39
N ASP A 125 -5.54 19.25 4.75
CA ASP A 125 -6.77 19.86 5.27
C ASP A 125 -7.55 18.85 6.12
N THR A 126 -7.08 18.65 7.34
CA THR A 126 -7.67 17.67 8.28
C THR A 126 -9.09 18.05 8.69
N THR A 127 -9.48 19.34 8.61
CA THR A 127 -10.81 19.80 9.01
C THR A 127 -11.87 19.36 8.00
N LYS A 128 -11.61 19.58 6.72
CA LYS A 128 -12.50 19.09 5.66
C LYS A 128 -12.49 17.58 5.56
N ALA A 129 -11.32 16.95 5.75
CA ALA A 129 -11.22 15.51 5.76
C ALA A 129 -12.14 14.88 6.83
N ASP A 130 -12.12 15.42 8.05
CA ASP A 130 -12.97 14.96 9.15
C ASP A 130 -14.47 15.11 8.85
N GLU A 131 -14.87 16.25 8.26
CA GLU A 131 -16.24 16.48 7.81
C GLU A 131 -16.71 15.43 6.78
N TRP A 132 -15.88 15.15 5.76
CA TRP A 132 -16.23 14.20 4.72
C TRP A 132 -16.20 12.76 5.20
N LEU A 133 -15.30 12.40 6.15
CA LEU A 133 -15.33 11.10 6.84
C LEU A 133 -16.62 10.95 7.65
N GLY A 134 -17.04 11.99 8.34
CA GLY A 134 -18.34 11.99 9.06
C GLY A 134 -19.48 11.64 8.12
N LYS A 135 -19.61 12.36 6.98
CA LYS A 135 -20.63 12.09 5.96
C LYS A 135 -20.54 10.68 5.37
N SER A 136 -19.33 10.16 5.18
CA SER A 136 -19.14 8.79 4.72
C SER A 136 -19.64 7.77 5.74
N LEU A 137 -19.36 7.98 7.03
CA LEU A 137 -19.78 7.11 8.13
C LEU A 137 -21.27 7.21 8.45
N ASP A 138 -21.93 8.33 8.14
CA ASP A 138 -23.39 8.47 8.20
C ASP A 138 -24.09 7.57 7.16
N ILE A 139 -23.43 7.34 6.02
CA ILE A 139 -23.95 6.47 4.94
C ILE A 139 -23.56 5.00 5.20
N ASP A 140 -22.31 4.74 5.53
CA ASP A 140 -21.77 3.41 5.84
C ASP A 140 -21.02 3.40 7.17
N PRO A 141 -21.71 3.13 8.30
CA PRO A 141 -21.09 3.07 9.61
C PRO A 141 -20.19 1.82 9.81
N TYR A 142 -20.20 0.88 8.87
CA TYR A 142 -19.39 -0.34 8.92
C TYR A 142 -18.04 -0.22 8.18
N ASN A 143 -17.70 0.96 7.70
CA ASN A 143 -16.40 1.21 7.07
C ASN A 143 -15.30 1.38 8.13
N ALA A 144 -14.57 0.30 8.41
CA ALA A 144 -13.48 0.29 9.38
C ALA A 144 -12.35 1.27 9.02
N ASP A 145 -12.04 1.42 7.73
CA ASP A 145 -10.95 2.28 7.28
C ASP A 145 -11.28 3.76 7.49
N ALA A 146 -12.55 4.14 7.28
CA ALA A 146 -13.03 5.49 7.59
C ALA A 146 -12.96 5.81 9.09
N TRP A 147 -13.28 4.84 9.97
CA TRP A 147 -13.11 5.00 11.41
C TRP A 147 -11.64 5.14 11.80
N SER A 148 -10.75 4.34 11.18
CA SER A 148 -9.31 4.45 11.40
C SER A 148 -8.77 5.81 10.96
N ALA A 149 -9.16 6.31 9.78
CA ALA A 149 -8.76 7.61 9.27
C ALA A 149 -9.24 8.75 10.18
N LYS A 150 -10.50 8.69 10.66
CA LYS A 150 -11.04 9.67 11.62
C LYS A 150 -10.26 9.66 12.93
N ALA A 151 -9.89 8.48 13.42
CA ALA A 151 -9.05 8.36 14.61
C ALA A 151 -7.67 8.99 14.42
N MET A 152 -7.04 8.81 13.25
CA MET A 152 -5.73 9.43 12.96
C MET A 152 -5.80 10.97 12.99
N ILE A 153 -6.89 11.55 12.52
CA ILE A 153 -7.14 12.99 12.64
C ILE A 153 -7.23 13.39 14.13
N GLY A 154 -8.02 12.65 14.92
CA GLY A 154 -8.13 12.88 16.36
C GLY A 154 -6.79 12.78 17.10
N LEU A 155 -5.97 11.76 16.76
CA LEU A 155 -4.62 11.62 17.33
C LEU A 155 -3.73 12.83 16.99
N SER A 156 -3.77 13.31 15.74
CA SER A 156 -2.98 14.47 15.30
C SER A 156 -3.38 15.77 16.02
N ARG A 157 -4.64 15.87 16.47
CA ARG A 157 -5.19 16.99 17.26
C ARG A 157 -5.08 16.77 18.77
N SER A 158 -4.52 15.64 19.20
CA SER A 158 -4.50 15.23 20.62
C SER A 158 -5.90 15.05 21.25
N GLU A 159 -6.89 14.72 20.44
CA GLU A 159 -8.27 14.39 20.85
C GLU A 159 -8.36 12.90 21.24
N TRP A 160 -7.63 12.53 22.30
CA TRP A 160 -7.35 11.13 22.66
C TRP A 160 -8.60 10.28 22.92
N SER A 161 -9.63 10.87 23.52
CA SER A 161 -10.87 10.17 23.84
C SER A 161 -11.67 9.81 22.59
N GLU A 162 -11.80 10.77 21.67
CA GLU A 162 -12.49 10.56 20.40
C GLU A 162 -11.73 9.58 19.51
N ALA A 163 -10.41 9.73 19.44
CA ALA A 163 -9.55 8.81 18.72
C ALA A 163 -9.69 7.38 19.22
N ALA A 164 -9.67 7.18 20.55
CA ALA A 164 -9.85 5.85 21.14
C ALA A 164 -11.22 5.25 20.79
N ALA A 165 -12.30 6.05 20.85
CA ALA A 165 -13.65 5.59 20.51
C ALA A 165 -13.78 5.22 19.03
N CYS A 166 -13.17 5.98 18.12
CA CYS A 166 -13.11 5.64 16.69
C CYS A 166 -12.34 4.34 16.46
N LEU A 167 -11.19 4.16 17.14
CA LEU A 167 -10.38 2.94 17.04
C LEU A 167 -11.09 1.72 17.66
N ASP A 168 -11.89 1.89 18.70
CA ASP A 168 -12.73 0.80 19.23
C ASP A 168 -13.68 0.27 18.14
N LYS A 169 -14.33 1.17 17.39
CA LYS A 169 -15.20 0.78 16.26
C LYS A 169 -14.41 0.15 15.12
N ALA A 170 -13.28 0.74 14.73
CA ALA A 170 -12.43 0.21 13.67
C ALA A 170 -11.93 -1.20 14.00
N ILE A 171 -11.49 -1.45 15.22
CA ILE A 171 -11.03 -2.75 15.70
C ILE A 171 -12.19 -3.76 15.77
N HIS A 172 -13.37 -3.33 16.19
CA HIS A 172 -14.53 -4.20 16.19
C HIS A 172 -14.88 -4.71 14.79
N LEU A 173 -14.76 -3.84 13.79
CA LEU A 173 -15.05 -4.16 12.39
C LEU A 173 -13.91 -4.95 11.71
N LYS A 174 -12.65 -4.59 11.99
CA LYS A 174 -11.45 -5.26 11.45
C LYS A 174 -10.48 -5.62 12.58
N PRO A 175 -10.71 -6.74 13.32
CA PRO A 175 -9.90 -7.11 14.48
C PRO A 175 -8.48 -7.57 14.17
N GLN A 176 -8.13 -7.75 12.92
CA GLN A 176 -6.76 -8.13 12.50
C GLN A 176 -5.89 -6.92 12.12
N ASN A 177 -6.43 -5.70 12.18
CA ASN A 177 -5.70 -4.50 11.82
C ASN A 177 -4.76 -4.07 12.96
N VAL A 178 -3.49 -4.41 12.84
CA VAL A 178 -2.45 -4.17 13.87
C VAL A 178 -2.23 -2.68 14.18
N PRO A 179 -2.10 -1.76 13.20
CA PRO A 179 -1.97 -0.33 13.45
C PRO A 179 -3.05 0.26 14.35
N ASN A 180 -4.29 -0.21 14.24
CA ASN A 180 -5.38 0.29 15.08
C ASN A 180 -5.16 0.02 16.57
N TYR A 181 -4.58 -1.14 16.93
CA TYR A 181 -4.22 -1.44 18.32
C TYR A 181 -3.08 -0.55 18.80
N VAL A 182 -2.03 -0.37 17.98
CA VAL A 182 -0.90 0.51 18.35
C VAL A 182 -1.38 1.94 18.60
N ASN A 183 -2.23 2.46 17.74
CA ASN A 183 -2.76 3.81 17.82
C ASN A 183 -3.76 3.97 18.99
N ARG A 184 -4.59 2.93 19.27
CA ARG A 184 -5.44 2.95 20.46
C ARG A 184 -4.63 2.85 21.75
N GLY A 185 -3.55 2.08 21.74
CA GLY A 185 -2.59 2.04 22.85
C GLY A 185 -1.99 3.42 23.12
N LEU A 186 -1.61 4.18 22.08
CA LEU A 186 -1.14 5.57 22.22
C LEU A 186 -2.23 6.47 22.81
N ALA A 187 -3.46 6.41 22.30
CA ALA A 187 -4.57 7.20 22.83
C ALA A 187 -4.83 6.87 24.31
N ARG A 188 -4.89 5.59 24.67
CA ARG A 188 -5.08 5.12 26.04
C ARG A 188 -3.94 5.52 26.97
N TYR A 189 -2.71 5.51 26.48
CA TYR A 189 -1.56 6.00 27.23
C TYR A 189 -1.73 7.48 27.61
N ASN A 190 -2.11 8.33 26.66
CA ASN A 190 -2.33 9.75 26.91
C ASN A 190 -3.57 10.02 27.80
N LEU A 191 -4.53 9.10 27.82
CA LEU A 191 -5.66 9.11 28.76
C LEU A 191 -5.31 8.53 30.14
N ASN A 192 -4.04 8.22 30.42
CA ASN A 192 -3.56 7.56 31.63
C ASN A 192 -4.16 6.16 31.86
N ASN A 193 -4.71 5.52 30.84
CA ASN A 193 -5.16 4.13 30.90
C ASN A 193 -4.00 3.19 30.50
N LEU A 194 -3.01 3.11 31.38
CA LEU A 194 -1.75 2.40 31.12
C LEU A 194 -1.96 0.89 30.95
N ARG A 195 -2.92 0.30 31.68
CA ARG A 195 -3.26 -1.13 31.53
C ARG A 195 -3.89 -1.43 30.18
N GLY A 196 -4.82 -0.56 29.74
CA GLY A 196 -5.44 -0.69 28.42
C GLY A 196 -4.44 -0.51 27.28
N ALA A 197 -3.50 0.43 27.43
CA ALA A 197 -2.42 0.64 26.48
C ALA A 197 -1.51 -0.60 26.37
N MET A 198 -1.11 -1.19 27.52
CA MET A 198 -0.30 -2.41 27.55
C MET A 198 -1.00 -3.57 26.84
N ALA A 199 -2.30 -3.78 27.12
CA ALA A 199 -3.08 -4.83 26.48
C ALA A 199 -3.20 -4.63 24.96
N ASP A 200 -3.31 -3.39 24.49
CA ASP A 200 -3.34 -3.08 23.07
C ASP A 200 -1.99 -3.38 22.38
N TYR A 201 -0.87 -3.00 23.00
CA TYR A 201 0.46 -3.33 22.46
C TYR A 201 0.72 -4.84 22.50
N ASP A 202 0.30 -5.55 23.54
CA ASP A 202 0.37 -7.01 23.60
C ASP A 202 -0.41 -7.63 22.43
N LYS A 203 -1.65 -7.17 22.21
CA LYS A 203 -2.48 -7.67 21.11
C LYS A 203 -1.88 -7.36 19.74
N ALA A 204 -1.30 -6.17 19.56
CA ALA A 204 -0.60 -5.81 18.33
C ALA A 204 0.58 -6.77 18.03
N ILE A 205 1.37 -7.12 19.06
CA ILE A 205 2.50 -8.05 18.94
C ILE A 205 2.04 -9.50 18.75
N ASP A 206 0.93 -9.90 19.34
CA ASP A 206 0.34 -11.23 19.10
C ASP A 206 -0.11 -11.40 17.66
N LEU A 207 -0.65 -10.34 17.04
CA LEU A 207 -1.09 -10.33 15.65
C LEU A 207 0.09 -10.22 14.67
N ASP A 208 1.05 -9.38 14.99
CA ASP A 208 2.28 -9.19 14.22
C ASP A 208 3.50 -9.18 15.15
N PRO A 209 4.13 -10.33 15.38
CA PRO A 209 5.33 -10.45 16.21
C PRO A 209 6.51 -9.58 15.75
N ASN A 210 6.49 -9.15 14.49
CA ASN A 210 7.54 -8.32 13.89
C ASN A 210 7.23 -6.82 13.96
N ASN A 211 6.10 -6.43 14.56
CA ASN A 211 5.73 -5.02 14.66
C ASN A 211 6.67 -4.26 15.62
N PHE A 212 7.57 -3.53 15.02
CA PHE A 212 8.62 -2.84 15.78
C PHE A 212 8.05 -1.67 16.59
N MET A 213 7.03 -0.96 16.09
CA MET A 213 6.41 0.19 16.79
C MET A 213 5.66 -0.26 18.04
N ALA A 214 4.92 -1.37 17.95
CA ALA A 214 4.25 -1.96 19.11
C ALA A 214 5.27 -2.36 20.19
N ARG A 215 6.39 -2.98 19.79
CA ARG A 215 7.46 -3.35 20.74
C ARG A 215 8.16 -2.14 21.34
N TYR A 216 8.46 -1.13 20.54
CA TYR A 216 9.08 0.10 21.01
C TYR A 216 8.17 0.80 22.05
N ASN A 217 6.90 0.98 21.73
CA ASN A 217 5.92 1.61 22.62
C ASN A 217 5.67 0.77 23.89
N ARG A 218 5.59 -0.57 23.76
CA ARG A 218 5.48 -1.46 24.92
C ARG A 218 6.71 -1.41 25.80
N GLY A 219 7.90 -1.34 25.21
CA GLY A 219 9.15 -1.16 25.93
C GLY A 219 9.18 0.15 26.74
N LEU A 220 8.76 1.28 26.16
CA LEU A 220 8.63 2.55 26.88
C LEU A 220 7.64 2.48 28.02
N LEU A 221 6.47 1.90 27.77
CA LEU A 221 5.45 1.74 28.81
C LEU A 221 5.90 0.78 29.91
N GLY A 222 6.56 -0.33 29.55
CA GLY A 222 7.16 -1.28 30.50
C GLY A 222 8.22 -0.61 31.38
N MET A 223 9.08 0.22 30.79
CA MET A 223 10.06 1.01 31.53
C MET A 223 9.41 1.96 32.53
N GLN A 224 8.27 2.57 32.19
CA GLN A 224 7.51 3.43 33.10
C GLN A 224 6.83 2.63 34.22
N LEU A 225 6.34 1.44 33.94
CA LEU A 225 5.66 0.58 34.90
C LEU A 225 6.61 -0.27 35.75
N GLY A 226 7.92 -0.25 35.47
CA GLY A 226 8.94 -1.02 36.19
C GLY A 226 9.11 -2.46 35.69
N ASP A 227 8.52 -2.83 34.55
CA ASP A 227 8.74 -4.13 33.91
C ASP A 227 9.99 -4.09 33.04
N ASP A 228 11.16 -3.92 33.71
CA ASP A 228 12.43 -3.64 33.07
C ASP A 228 12.92 -4.76 32.16
N ASN A 229 12.75 -6.00 32.58
CA ASN A 229 13.24 -7.17 31.83
C ASN A 229 12.48 -7.33 30.51
N ARG A 230 11.17 -7.13 30.53
CA ARG A 230 10.34 -7.19 29.33
C ARG A 230 10.66 -6.02 28.40
N ALA A 231 10.86 -4.82 28.95
CA ALA A 231 11.24 -3.64 28.20
C ALA A 231 12.62 -3.82 27.52
N ILE A 232 13.62 -4.40 28.21
CA ILE A 232 14.92 -4.76 27.62
C ILE A 232 14.73 -5.70 26.43
N THR A 233 13.92 -6.75 26.60
CA THR A 233 13.64 -7.71 25.52
C THR A 233 13.00 -7.02 24.29
N ASP A 234 12.08 -6.09 24.51
CA ASP A 234 11.44 -5.34 23.43
C ASP A 234 12.43 -4.42 22.73
N PHE A 235 13.27 -3.68 23.46
CA PHE A 235 14.31 -2.84 22.86
C PHE A 235 15.42 -3.67 22.18
N ASP A 236 15.76 -4.85 22.68
CA ASP A 236 16.67 -5.79 22.00
C ASP A 236 16.16 -6.18 20.61
N TYR A 237 14.84 -6.39 20.51
CA TYR A 237 14.22 -6.69 19.23
C TYR A 237 14.29 -5.47 18.29
N VAL A 238 13.91 -4.29 18.77
CA VAL A 238 13.93 -3.05 17.99
C VAL A 238 15.35 -2.77 17.47
N ILE A 239 16.38 -2.88 18.33
CA ILE A 239 17.79 -2.64 17.95
C ILE A 239 18.30 -3.70 16.97
N ARG A 240 17.80 -4.93 17.03
CA ARG A 240 18.14 -5.96 16.04
C ARG A 240 17.62 -5.62 14.67
N MET A 241 16.41 -5.07 14.59
CA MET A 241 15.80 -4.64 13.32
C MET A 241 16.38 -3.33 12.81
N GLU A 242 16.66 -2.39 13.72
CA GLU A 242 17.23 -1.08 13.45
C GLU A 242 18.46 -0.81 14.34
N PRO A 243 19.65 -1.29 13.94
CA PRO A 243 20.86 -1.15 14.75
C PRO A 243 21.28 0.28 15.07
N ASP A 244 20.82 1.23 14.27
CA ASP A 244 21.10 2.67 14.42
C ASP A 244 19.99 3.42 15.16
N ASN A 245 18.99 2.74 15.71
CA ASN A 245 17.92 3.37 16.47
C ASN A 245 18.42 3.85 17.84
N VAL A 246 18.87 5.11 17.83
CA VAL A 246 19.51 5.75 18.99
C VAL A 246 18.59 5.80 20.20
N MET A 247 17.29 6.02 19.97
CA MET A 247 16.29 6.11 21.05
C MET A 247 16.14 4.77 21.76
N ALA A 248 16.03 3.69 21.00
CA ALA A 248 15.93 2.33 21.56
C ALA A 248 17.21 1.95 22.31
N ILE A 249 18.40 2.26 21.75
CA ILE A 249 19.70 1.99 22.39
C ILE A 249 19.81 2.77 23.71
N PHE A 250 19.42 4.05 23.72
CA PHE A 250 19.51 4.86 24.92
C PHE A 250 18.51 4.39 26.00
N ASN A 251 17.28 4.05 25.63
CA ASN A 251 16.29 3.49 26.56
C ASN A 251 16.75 2.15 27.15
N ARG A 252 17.35 1.28 26.33
CA ARG A 252 17.93 0.03 26.84
C ARG A 252 19.10 0.30 27.78
N ALA A 253 19.94 1.30 27.49
CA ALA A 253 21.02 1.71 28.39
C ALA A 253 20.50 2.16 29.75
N LEU A 254 19.41 2.95 29.80
CA LEU A 254 18.76 3.36 31.03
C LEU A 254 18.20 2.14 31.83
N LEU A 255 17.67 1.14 31.15
CA LEU A 255 17.18 -0.08 31.77
C LEU A 255 18.32 -0.93 32.33
N HIS A 256 19.42 -1.11 31.59
CA HIS A 256 20.61 -1.81 32.06
C HIS A 256 21.25 -1.07 33.26
N ASP A 257 21.26 0.25 33.28
CA ASP A 257 21.72 1.04 34.43
C ASP A 257 20.82 0.80 35.65
N ARG A 258 19.51 0.80 35.47
CA ARG A 258 18.51 0.57 36.54
C ARG A 258 18.56 -0.87 37.09
N THR A 259 18.75 -1.86 36.24
CA THR A 259 18.84 -3.27 36.63
C THR A 259 20.23 -3.66 37.16
N GLY A 260 21.22 -2.75 37.09
CA GLY A 260 22.57 -2.96 37.63
C GLY A 260 23.57 -3.60 36.64
N ASP A 261 23.17 -3.87 35.40
CA ASP A 261 24.11 -4.28 34.36
C ASP A 261 24.86 -3.08 33.78
N LEU A 262 25.76 -2.56 34.62
CA LEU A 262 26.50 -1.34 34.30
C LEU A 262 27.42 -1.48 33.07
N LYS A 263 27.89 -2.71 32.75
CA LYS A 263 28.74 -2.93 31.60
C LYS A 263 27.97 -2.79 30.28
N SER A 264 26.78 -3.37 30.21
CA SER A 264 25.89 -3.22 29.07
C SER A 264 25.38 -1.79 28.92
N ALA A 265 25.04 -1.13 30.05
CA ALA A 265 24.65 0.29 30.06
C ALA A 265 25.76 1.17 29.46
N ILE A 266 27.01 1.01 29.89
CA ILE A 266 28.15 1.77 29.37
C ILE A 266 28.38 1.52 27.88
N LYS A 267 28.22 0.29 27.43
CA LYS A 267 28.33 -0.07 26.00
C LYS A 267 27.31 0.70 25.17
N ASP A 268 26.05 0.67 25.59
CA ASP A 268 24.95 1.31 24.88
C ASP A 268 25.07 2.84 24.92
N TYR A 269 25.36 3.43 26.09
CA TYR A 269 25.65 4.87 26.18
C TYR A 269 26.82 5.27 25.28
N THR A 270 27.87 4.46 25.18
CA THR A 270 29.01 4.72 24.31
C THR A 270 28.61 4.75 22.84
N THR A 271 27.75 3.80 22.42
CA THR A 271 27.20 3.76 21.05
C THR A 271 26.46 5.05 20.71
N VAL A 272 25.59 5.52 21.61
CA VAL A 272 24.83 6.77 21.43
C VAL A 272 25.76 7.98 21.40
N ILE A 273 26.72 8.08 22.34
CA ILE A 273 27.66 9.20 22.43
C ILE A 273 28.58 9.27 21.21
N ASN A 274 28.97 8.14 20.64
CA ASN A 274 29.76 8.12 19.40
C ASN A 274 29.01 8.71 18.21
N GLN A 275 27.69 8.48 18.16
CA GLN A 275 26.84 9.09 17.14
C GLN A 275 26.52 10.56 17.44
N PHE A 276 26.28 10.89 18.72
CA PHE A 276 25.93 12.22 19.22
C PHE A 276 26.89 12.67 20.32
N PRO A 277 28.08 13.19 19.98
CA PRO A 277 29.10 13.55 20.96
C PRO A 277 28.68 14.62 21.99
N ASN A 278 27.63 15.39 21.66
CA ASN A 278 27.07 16.43 22.52
C ASN A 278 25.80 16.01 23.26
N PHE A 279 25.53 14.69 23.30
CA PHE A 279 24.42 14.15 24.08
C PHE A 279 24.78 14.15 25.57
N TRP A 280 24.48 15.27 26.26
CA TRP A 280 24.92 15.55 27.65
C TRP A 280 24.33 14.57 28.64
N THR A 281 23.04 14.24 28.46
CA THR A 281 22.34 13.26 29.30
C THR A 281 23.01 11.87 29.23
N GLY A 282 23.38 11.40 28.03
CA GLY A 282 24.11 10.15 27.84
C GLY A 282 25.52 10.18 28.52
N LEU A 283 26.26 11.27 28.37
CA LEU A 283 27.57 11.44 29.04
C LEU A 283 27.42 11.39 30.56
N ALA A 284 26.46 12.13 31.12
CA ALA A 284 26.23 12.15 32.58
C ALA A 284 25.86 10.77 33.13
N ARG A 285 24.97 10.06 32.42
CA ARG A 285 24.57 8.68 32.82
C ARG A 285 25.75 7.71 32.73
N ARG A 286 26.55 7.77 31.66
CA ARG A 286 27.74 6.94 31.53
C ARG A 286 28.79 7.24 32.63
N ALA A 287 29.04 8.51 32.95
CA ALA A 287 29.90 8.88 34.06
C ALA A 287 29.44 8.30 35.40
N ALA A 288 28.13 8.36 35.67
CA ALA A 288 27.56 7.73 36.87
C ALA A 288 27.79 6.22 36.91
N CYS A 289 27.62 5.51 35.80
CA CYS A 289 27.94 4.08 35.71
C CYS A 289 29.42 3.80 35.92
N TYR A 290 30.35 4.62 35.40
CA TYR A 290 31.77 4.49 35.64
C TYR A 290 32.13 4.69 37.13
N ARG A 291 31.50 5.67 37.80
CA ARG A 291 31.71 5.84 39.25
C ARG A 291 31.26 4.65 40.07
N ARG A 292 30.11 4.08 39.76
CA ARG A 292 29.59 2.85 40.42
C ARG A 292 30.51 1.65 40.23
N LEU A 293 31.27 1.59 39.12
CA LEU A 293 32.26 0.56 38.85
C LEU A 293 33.68 0.90 39.37
N GLY A 294 33.85 2.03 40.08
CA GLY A 294 35.16 2.48 40.58
C GLY A 294 36.10 3.03 39.50
N MET A 295 35.62 3.28 38.28
CA MET A 295 36.40 3.78 37.15
C MET A 295 36.45 5.34 37.18
N THR A 296 36.94 5.94 38.23
CA THR A 296 36.87 7.39 38.50
C THR A 296 37.47 8.24 37.38
N ALA A 297 38.64 7.88 36.85
CA ALA A 297 39.28 8.61 35.75
C ALA A 297 38.44 8.69 34.49
N LYS A 298 37.67 7.63 34.16
CA LYS A 298 36.75 7.64 33.00
C LYS A 298 35.51 8.50 33.25
N ALA A 299 35.00 8.48 34.48
CA ALA A 299 33.89 9.33 34.89
C ALA A 299 34.27 10.83 34.78
N GLU A 300 35.44 11.21 35.32
CA GLU A 300 35.95 12.57 35.29
C GLU A 300 36.15 13.09 33.85
N LEU A 301 36.56 12.25 32.92
CA LEU A 301 36.67 12.62 31.50
C LEU A 301 35.32 13.01 30.88
N ASP A 302 34.25 12.28 31.17
CA ASP A 302 32.94 12.61 30.67
C ASP A 302 32.35 13.85 31.36
N GLU A 303 32.52 13.95 32.66
CA GLU A 303 32.11 15.13 33.43
C GLU A 303 32.86 16.40 32.99
N PHE A 304 34.17 16.32 32.71
CA PHE A 304 34.95 17.40 32.17
C PHE A 304 34.44 17.87 30.80
N LYS A 305 34.02 16.95 29.92
CA LYS A 305 33.42 17.32 28.65
C LYS A 305 32.16 18.15 28.83
N ILE A 306 31.29 17.74 29.76
CA ILE A 306 30.06 18.47 30.10
C ILE A 306 30.37 19.84 30.64
N LEU A 307 31.27 19.93 31.64
CA LEU A 307 31.68 21.18 32.26
C LEU A 307 32.29 22.16 31.24
N LYS A 308 33.20 21.65 30.39
CA LYS A 308 33.82 22.46 29.33
C LYS A 308 32.79 23.04 28.38
N ALA A 309 31.81 22.24 27.95
CA ALA A 309 30.75 22.71 27.07
C ALA A 309 29.87 23.78 27.71
N GLN A 310 29.57 23.63 29.00
CA GLN A 310 28.85 24.67 29.77
C GLN A 310 29.65 25.96 29.86
N MET A 311 30.95 25.87 30.15
CA MET A 311 31.85 27.05 30.19
C MET A 311 31.97 27.73 28.82
N ASP A 312 32.14 26.95 27.74
CA ASP A 312 32.23 27.49 26.38
C ASP A 312 30.92 28.20 25.98
N LYS A 313 29.75 27.63 26.36
CA LYS A 313 28.44 28.26 26.16
C LYS A 313 28.32 29.60 26.90
N HIS A 314 28.76 29.67 28.17
CA HIS A 314 28.75 30.90 28.97
C HIS A 314 29.71 31.98 28.41
N GLN A 315 30.82 31.56 27.79
CA GLN A 315 31.78 32.45 27.16
C GLN A 315 31.41 32.84 25.71
N GLY A 316 30.23 32.42 25.21
CA GLY A 316 29.79 32.67 23.82
C GLY A 316 30.65 32.00 22.75
N LYS A 317 31.50 31.04 23.11
CA LYS A 317 32.35 30.29 22.19
C LYS A 317 31.51 29.26 21.46
N GLN A 318 31.29 29.46 20.17
CA GLN A 318 30.65 28.44 19.34
C GLN A 318 31.70 27.45 18.80
N PRO A 319 31.38 26.12 18.76
CA PRO A 319 32.29 25.16 18.14
C PRO A 319 32.46 25.47 16.65
N ARG A 320 33.69 25.69 16.21
CA ARG A 320 34.01 25.81 14.79
C ARG A 320 34.10 24.41 14.19
N TRP A 321 33.08 24.02 13.46
CA TRP A 321 33.04 22.73 12.77
C TRP A 321 33.47 22.91 11.32
N SER A 322 34.14 21.87 10.76
CA SER A 322 34.40 21.80 9.32
C SER A 322 33.08 21.70 8.54
N ALA A 323 33.06 22.14 7.29
CA ALA A 323 31.88 22.07 6.43
C ALA A 323 31.30 20.65 6.32
N SER A 324 32.18 19.64 6.28
CA SER A 324 31.80 18.22 6.27
C SER A 324 31.08 17.81 7.56
N LYS A 325 31.64 18.22 8.73
CA LYS A 325 31.07 17.94 10.04
C LYS A 325 29.73 18.68 10.26
N THR A 326 29.63 19.91 9.76
CA THR A 326 28.37 20.69 9.78
C THR A 326 27.28 20.00 8.93
N LYS A 327 27.62 19.48 7.74
CA LYS A 327 26.70 18.74 6.88
C LYS A 327 26.26 17.41 7.52
N GLN A 328 27.19 16.70 8.18
CA GLN A 328 26.91 15.47 8.92
C GLN A 328 26.00 15.72 10.13
N MET A 329 26.24 16.82 10.87
CA MET A 329 25.44 17.19 12.03
C MET A 329 24.05 17.72 11.62
N ARG A 330 23.91 18.43 10.50
CA ARG A 330 22.60 18.81 9.95
C ARG A 330 21.76 17.58 9.57
N LYS A 331 22.37 16.55 8.98
CA LYS A 331 21.70 15.30 8.65
C LYS A 331 21.28 14.50 9.89
N ARG A 332 21.96 14.71 11.04
CA ARG A 332 21.64 14.09 12.33
C ARG A 332 20.71 14.94 13.19
N SER A 333 20.53 16.23 12.88
CA SER A 333 19.68 17.15 13.66
C SER A 333 18.18 16.85 13.56
N ASP A 334 17.77 15.95 12.63
CA ASP A 334 16.39 15.46 12.53
C ASP A 334 16.05 14.46 13.65
N ILE A 335 17.09 13.93 14.32
CA ILE A 335 16.92 13.02 15.46
C ILE A 335 17.33 13.78 16.72
N ASP A 336 16.36 14.05 17.59
CA ASP A 336 16.60 14.66 18.89
C ASP A 336 16.70 13.58 19.98
N PRO A 337 17.92 13.19 20.40
CA PRO A 337 18.08 12.13 21.42
C PRO A 337 17.47 12.49 22.77
N GLU A 338 17.15 13.75 23.03
CA GLU A 338 16.48 14.16 24.27
C GLU A 338 14.98 13.79 24.28
N LYS A 339 14.41 13.41 23.11
CA LYS A 339 13.03 12.91 22.99
C LYS A 339 12.92 11.39 23.08
N TYR A 340 13.84 10.73 23.75
CA TYR A 340 13.96 9.28 23.83
C TYR A 340 12.74 8.54 24.42
N ASN A 341 11.87 9.23 25.14
CA ASN A 341 10.69 8.67 25.80
C ASN A 341 9.37 8.93 25.03
N GLN A 342 9.44 9.39 23.80
CA GLN A 342 8.25 9.68 23.01
C GLN A 342 7.69 8.40 22.42
N ILE A 343 6.41 8.12 22.72
CA ILE A 343 5.65 7.02 22.10
C ILE A 343 5.38 7.36 20.62
N VAL A 344 5.54 6.36 19.75
CA VAL A 344 5.45 6.49 18.30
C VAL A 344 4.06 6.10 17.81
N VAL A 345 3.50 6.90 16.91
CA VAL A 345 2.27 6.58 16.18
C VAL A 345 2.60 5.50 15.15
N ALA A 346 1.74 4.52 14.97
CA ALA A 346 1.88 3.59 13.85
C ALA A 346 1.67 4.32 12.53
N ASP A 347 2.39 3.91 11.50
CA ASP A 347 2.20 4.43 10.16
C ASP A 347 0.73 4.30 9.75
N GLU A 348 0.25 5.29 9.01
CA GLU A 348 -1.08 5.24 8.42
C GLU A 348 -1.18 3.98 7.54
N ASN A 349 -2.26 3.23 7.71
CA ASN A 349 -2.62 2.24 6.73
C ASN A 349 -2.85 2.97 5.41
N LYS A 350 -1.98 2.76 4.43
CA LYS A 350 -2.31 3.13 3.06
C LYS A 350 -3.51 2.30 2.66
N VAL A 351 -4.64 2.96 2.49
CA VAL A 351 -5.82 2.32 1.92
C VAL A 351 -5.45 1.99 0.48
N GLU A 352 -5.28 0.71 0.19
CA GLU A 352 -5.09 0.26 -1.18
C GLU A 352 -6.44 0.31 -1.87
N HIS A 353 -6.64 1.29 -2.74
CA HIS A 353 -7.83 1.37 -3.57
C HIS A 353 -7.74 0.38 -4.72
N GLU A 354 -8.74 -0.49 -4.81
CA GLU A 354 -8.93 -1.32 -5.99
C GLU A 354 -9.67 -0.51 -7.06
N TYR A 355 -9.16 -0.55 -8.29
CA TYR A 355 -9.86 0.03 -9.44
C TYR A 355 -11.11 -0.79 -9.73
N GLU A 356 -12.24 -0.11 -9.83
CA GLU A 356 -13.53 -0.74 -10.09
C GLU A 356 -13.59 -1.24 -11.54
N SER A 357 -14.07 -2.45 -11.72
CA SER A 357 -14.23 -3.06 -13.03
C SER A 357 -15.41 -4.03 -13.03
N ASP A 358 -16.22 -3.98 -14.06
CA ASP A 358 -17.24 -5.00 -14.33
C ASP A 358 -16.60 -6.30 -14.83
N TYR A 359 -15.33 -6.22 -15.26
CA TYR A 359 -14.51 -7.38 -15.66
C TYR A 359 -13.90 -8.02 -14.42
N ARG A 360 -14.71 -8.81 -13.67
CA ARG A 360 -14.26 -9.49 -12.46
C ARG A 360 -13.98 -10.95 -12.74
N GLY A 361 -12.80 -11.40 -12.38
CA GLY A 361 -12.36 -12.78 -12.38
C GLY A 361 -10.92 -12.90 -12.86
N ARG A 362 -10.08 -13.54 -12.07
CA ARG A 362 -8.75 -13.97 -12.51
C ARG A 362 -8.87 -15.42 -12.95
N VAL A 363 -8.29 -15.77 -14.07
CA VAL A 363 -8.06 -17.17 -14.43
C VAL A 363 -7.14 -17.75 -13.37
N GLN A 364 -7.68 -18.57 -12.47
CA GLN A 364 -6.94 -19.12 -11.33
C GLN A 364 -5.82 -20.08 -11.73
N ASN A 365 -5.89 -20.64 -12.93
CA ASN A 365 -4.87 -21.55 -13.45
C ASN A 365 -4.36 -21.08 -14.81
N ARG A 366 -3.21 -20.39 -14.80
CA ARG A 366 -2.53 -19.90 -16.02
C ARG A 366 -1.85 -21.01 -16.82
N SER A 367 -1.72 -22.20 -16.24
CA SER A 367 -1.04 -23.37 -16.83
C SER A 367 -2.00 -24.35 -17.49
N VAL A 368 -3.27 -23.99 -17.70
CA VAL A 368 -4.19 -24.83 -18.43
C VAL A 368 -3.80 -24.79 -19.91
N GLU A 369 -3.15 -25.83 -20.37
CA GLU A 369 -3.05 -26.12 -21.79
C GLU A 369 -4.46 -26.43 -22.32
N GLN A 370 -5.08 -25.45 -22.92
CA GLN A 370 -6.34 -25.67 -23.64
C GLN A 370 -6.01 -26.30 -24.97
N SER A 371 -6.21 -27.59 -25.07
CA SER A 371 -6.29 -28.22 -26.37
C SER A 371 -7.63 -27.85 -27.01
N PHE A 372 -7.60 -26.88 -27.91
CA PHE A 372 -8.77 -26.57 -28.71
C PHE A 372 -9.13 -27.81 -29.55
N ARG A 373 -10.32 -28.34 -29.38
CA ARG A 373 -10.82 -29.34 -30.30
C ARG A 373 -10.96 -28.69 -31.67
N PRO A 374 -10.49 -29.36 -32.73
CA PRO A 374 -10.60 -28.80 -34.06
C PRO A 374 -12.09 -28.64 -34.45
N MET A 375 -12.42 -27.47 -34.96
CA MET A 375 -13.73 -27.27 -35.55
C MET A 375 -13.73 -27.75 -36.99
N TYR A 376 -14.46 -28.79 -37.26
CA TYR A 376 -14.72 -29.27 -38.61
C TYR A 376 -16.02 -28.65 -39.10
N PHE A 377 -16.03 -28.25 -40.36
CA PHE A 377 -17.23 -27.78 -41.01
C PHE A 377 -17.34 -28.35 -42.41
N LEU A 378 -18.58 -28.54 -42.86
CA LEU A 378 -18.86 -29.00 -44.23
C LEU A 378 -18.91 -27.77 -45.15
N ALA A 379 -18.22 -27.85 -46.27
CA ALA A 379 -18.20 -26.81 -47.30
C ALA A 379 -18.48 -27.39 -48.67
N MET A 380 -19.06 -26.58 -49.53
CA MET A 380 -19.30 -26.95 -50.97
C MET A 380 -18.10 -26.60 -51.86
N SER A 381 -17.02 -26.06 -51.26
CA SER A 381 -15.78 -25.73 -51.93
C SER A 381 -14.60 -26.16 -51.08
N PRO A 382 -13.52 -26.69 -51.65
CA PRO A 382 -12.29 -26.98 -50.92
C PRO A 382 -11.58 -25.72 -50.44
N TYR A 383 -11.96 -24.56 -50.97
CA TYR A 383 -11.35 -23.27 -50.64
C TYR A 383 -12.43 -22.35 -50.08
N ASP A 384 -12.24 -21.92 -48.84
CA ASP A 384 -13.11 -20.92 -48.26
C ASP A 384 -12.50 -19.52 -48.38
N ASN A 385 -13.32 -18.54 -48.72
CA ASN A 385 -12.88 -17.18 -49.00
C ASN A 385 -12.31 -16.53 -47.72
N GLY A 386 -10.98 -16.45 -47.64
CA GLY A 386 -10.29 -15.64 -46.65
C GLY A 386 -9.89 -16.30 -45.34
N VAL A 387 -10.31 -17.54 -45.08
CA VAL A 387 -9.88 -18.33 -43.90
C VAL A 387 -8.86 -19.36 -44.33
N LYS A 388 -7.72 -19.46 -43.63
CA LYS A 388 -6.83 -20.61 -43.78
C LYS A 388 -7.51 -21.83 -43.21
N SER A 389 -8.24 -22.55 -44.06
CA SER A 389 -8.83 -23.85 -43.76
C SER A 389 -8.02 -24.97 -44.37
N TYR A 390 -7.97 -26.09 -43.70
CA TYR A 390 -7.32 -27.31 -44.19
C TYR A 390 -8.40 -28.36 -44.49
N GLN A 391 -8.27 -28.98 -45.66
CA GLN A 391 -9.16 -30.07 -45.99
C GLN A 391 -8.85 -31.28 -45.08
N ALA A 392 -9.85 -31.80 -44.42
CA ALA A 392 -9.75 -32.99 -43.57
C ALA A 392 -10.37 -34.18 -44.25
N PHE A 393 -9.85 -35.39 -43.99
CA PHE A 393 -10.39 -36.63 -44.53
C PHE A 393 -11.63 -37.06 -43.74
N SER A 394 -12.67 -37.48 -44.42
CA SER A 394 -13.84 -38.12 -43.83
C SER A 394 -14.38 -39.23 -44.76
N ALA A 395 -14.22 -40.47 -44.34
CA ALA A 395 -14.68 -41.62 -45.11
C ALA A 395 -16.22 -41.63 -45.41
N ALA A 396 -17.00 -40.95 -44.56
CA ALA A 396 -18.43 -40.78 -44.80
C ALA A 396 -18.73 -39.79 -45.91
N VAL A 397 -17.99 -38.67 -45.93
CA VAL A 397 -18.09 -37.61 -46.96
C VAL A 397 -17.57 -38.13 -48.30
N ASP A 398 -16.48 -38.89 -48.33
CA ASP A 398 -15.94 -39.49 -49.54
C ASP A 398 -16.87 -40.51 -50.14
N ARG A 399 -17.51 -41.38 -49.30
CA ARG A 399 -18.55 -42.29 -49.77
C ARG A 399 -19.76 -41.54 -50.31
N PHE A 400 -20.16 -40.46 -49.70
CA PHE A 400 -21.26 -39.62 -50.18
C PHE A 400 -20.91 -39.04 -51.57
N ASN A 401 -19.74 -38.43 -51.68
CA ASN A 401 -19.27 -37.83 -52.94
C ASN A 401 -19.11 -38.86 -54.06
N SER A 402 -18.66 -40.08 -53.74
CA SER A 402 -18.50 -41.16 -54.72
C SER A 402 -19.85 -41.70 -55.24
N ASN A 403 -20.91 -41.59 -54.45
CA ASN A 403 -22.25 -42.00 -54.81
C ASN A 403 -23.11 -40.88 -55.41
N ALA A 404 -22.62 -39.59 -55.31
CA ALA A 404 -23.37 -38.47 -55.82
C ALA A 404 -23.33 -38.42 -57.35
N ARG A 405 -24.49 -38.45 -57.98
CA ARG A 405 -24.66 -38.30 -59.44
C ARG A 405 -24.59 -36.84 -59.91
N ASP A 406 -24.46 -35.92 -58.97
CA ASP A 406 -24.44 -34.50 -59.22
C ASP A 406 -23.00 -33.94 -59.04
N VAL A 407 -22.70 -32.83 -59.72
CA VAL A 407 -21.37 -32.19 -59.75
C VAL A 407 -21.00 -31.51 -58.40
N ARG A 408 -21.87 -31.54 -57.44
CA ARG A 408 -21.66 -30.88 -56.10
C ARG A 408 -21.04 -31.83 -55.12
N HIS A 409 -19.71 -31.65 -54.89
CA HIS A 409 -19.03 -32.38 -53.83
C HIS A 409 -19.06 -31.60 -52.52
N ILE A 410 -19.12 -32.35 -51.40
CA ILE A 410 -19.02 -31.81 -50.06
C ILE A 410 -17.57 -32.05 -49.56
N TYR A 411 -17.03 -31.08 -48.90
CA TYR A 411 -15.68 -31.13 -48.33
C TYR A 411 -15.74 -30.93 -46.82
N VAL A 412 -14.85 -31.60 -46.06
CA VAL A 412 -14.66 -31.36 -44.65
C VAL A 412 -13.44 -30.48 -44.51
N ASN A 413 -13.64 -29.27 -43.99
CA ASN A 413 -12.57 -28.33 -43.75
C ASN A 413 -12.35 -28.19 -42.24
N CYS A 414 -11.07 -27.97 -41.84
CA CYS A 414 -10.67 -27.75 -40.46
C CYS A 414 -9.84 -26.47 -40.33
N ILE A 415 -10.00 -25.74 -39.23
CA ILE A 415 -9.32 -24.47 -38.99
C ILE A 415 -7.89 -24.67 -38.44
N SER A 416 -7.51 -25.89 -38.00
CA SER A 416 -6.22 -26.14 -37.36
C SER A 416 -5.38 -27.18 -38.08
N ARG A 417 -4.10 -26.86 -38.33
CA ARG A 417 -3.10 -27.74 -38.95
C ARG A 417 -2.64 -28.93 -38.08
N GLN A 418 -2.91 -28.90 -36.76
CA GLN A 418 -2.34 -29.87 -35.82
C GLN A 418 -2.98 -31.30 -35.89
N LEU A 419 -3.94 -31.51 -36.75
CA LEU A 419 -4.70 -32.77 -36.78
C LEU A 419 -4.35 -33.73 -37.91
N ASP A 420 -3.62 -33.27 -38.94
CA ASP A 420 -3.23 -34.15 -40.05
C ASP A 420 -2.12 -35.15 -39.68
N GLN A 421 -1.56 -35.07 -38.48
CA GLN A 421 -0.48 -35.97 -38.02
C GLN A 421 -0.93 -37.12 -37.09
N LYS A 422 -2.20 -37.23 -36.74
CA LYS A 422 -2.68 -38.28 -35.80
C LYS A 422 -3.77 -39.23 -36.36
N THR A 423 -4.02 -39.18 -37.65
CA THR A 423 -4.99 -40.09 -38.31
C THR A 423 -4.36 -40.82 -39.50
N SER A 424 -3.09 -41.23 -39.39
CA SER A 424 -2.48 -42.25 -40.23
C SER A 424 -2.37 -43.58 -39.46
#